data_0e82b58147545498f8cd02dab9c1bce5
#
_entry.id   0e82b58147545498f8cd02dab9c1bce5
#
_cell.length_a   1.000
_cell.length_b   1.000
_cell.length_c   1.000
_cell.angle_alpha   90.00
_cell.angle_beta   90.00
_cell.angle_gamma   90.00
#
_symmetry.space_group_name_H-M   'P 1'
#
loop_
_entity.id
_entity.type
_entity.pdbx_description
1 polymer ?
#
loop_
_entity_poly.entity_id
_entity_poly.type
_entity_poly.pdbx_seq_one_letter_code
_entity_poly.pdbx_strand_id
1 'polypeptide(L)'
;SKESLKQICASIRKDQRGEELYRIDLGQVSWEGCEKPRIFGISSGLGLDALVCKKALHSRLKQVLNRFHLGKLTYLALTVQSLFTMETANAKVVTEHGGYILPKMIFAAAMNLPAEGGGVPMAPHASVQDGLLSLGSASGIAKWQTFFLLPFLVAAKQEHINGFNIRNEK
;
A
#
# COMPACT_ATOMS: atom_id res chain seq x y z
N SER A 1 -15.35 -3.85 14.59
CA SER A 1 -16.55 -3.31 15.27
C SER A 1 -17.66 -4.37 15.29
N LYS A 2 -18.67 -4.20 16.16
CA LYS A 2 -19.85 -5.10 16.17
C LYS A 2 -20.56 -5.13 14.81
N GLU A 3 -20.57 -4.01 14.11
CA GLU A 3 -21.15 -3.89 12.78
C GLU A 3 -20.39 -4.72 11.74
N SER A 4 -19.06 -4.68 11.76
CA SER A 4 -18.23 -5.50 10.87
C SER A 4 -18.46 -7.00 11.08
N LEU A 5 -18.63 -7.45 12.32
CA LEU A 5 -18.96 -8.85 12.62
C LEU A 5 -20.33 -9.25 12.08
N LYS A 6 -21.34 -8.37 12.20
CA LYS A 6 -22.67 -8.63 11.64
C LYS A 6 -22.61 -8.78 10.12
N GLN A 7 -21.85 -7.91 9.44
CA GLN A 7 -21.66 -7.97 7.99
C GLN A 7 -20.96 -9.27 7.56
N ILE A 8 -19.92 -9.69 8.26
CA ILE A 8 -19.24 -10.97 8.02
C ILE A 8 -20.19 -12.14 8.21
N CYS A 9 -20.94 -12.19 9.32
CA CYS A 9 -21.92 -13.24 9.56
C CYS A 9 -23.05 -13.26 8.50
N ALA A 10 -23.48 -12.09 8.04
CA ALA A 10 -24.49 -12.00 6.98
C ALA A 10 -23.95 -12.55 5.64
N SER A 11 -22.69 -12.25 5.30
CA SER A 11 -22.04 -12.78 4.09
C SER A 11 -21.88 -14.30 4.15
N ILE A 12 -21.45 -14.85 5.30
CA ILE A 12 -21.37 -16.33 5.49
C ILE A 12 -22.74 -17.00 5.31
N ARG A 13 -23.80 -16.40 5.84
CA ARG A 13 -25.16 -16.96 5.69
C ARG A 13 -25.65 -16.91 4.24
N LYS A 14 -25.27 -15.87 3.48
CA LYS A 14 -25.57 -15.79 2.05
C LYS A 14 -24.86 -16.90 1.28
N ASP A 15 -23.57 -17.11 1.55
CA ASP A 15 -22.78 -18.19 0.95
C ASP A 15 -23.41 -19.57 1.21
N GLN A 16 -23.80 -19.83 2.47
CA GLN A 16 -24.47 -21.07 2.84
C GLN A 16 -25.83 -21.31 2.13
N ARG A 17 -26.49 -20.25 1.68
CA ARG A 17 -27.75 -20.30 0.89
C ARG A 17 -27.52 -20.36 -0.61
N GLY A 18 -26.26 -20.35 -1.07
CA GLY A 18 -25.91 -20.32 -2.49
C GLY A 18 -26.26 -18.99 -3.17
N GLU A 19 -26.44 -17.91 -2.41
CA GLU A 19 -26.63 -16.56 -2.95
C GLU A 19 -25.33 -16.06 -3.56
N GLU A 20 -25.41 -15.27 -4.62
CA GLU A 20 -24.23 -14.71 -5.29
C GLU A 20 -23.45 -13.79 -4.35
N LEU A 21 -22.17 -14.12 -4.12
CA LEU A 21 -21.26 -13.34 -3.32
C LEU A 21 -20.46 -12.37 -4.19
N TYR A 22 -20.00 -11.32 -3.56
CA TYR A 22 -19.11 -10.37 -4.18
C TYR A 22 -17.73 -11.03 -4.39
N ARG A 23 -17.35 -11.22 -5.65
CA ARG A 23 -16.02 -11.74 -6.02
C ARG A 23 -15.00 -10.62 -6.01
N ILE A 24 -13.85 -10.88 -5.46
CA ILE A 24 -12.72 -9.94 -5.43
C ILE A 24 -11.48 -10.62 -6.03
N ASP A 25 -10.67 -9.82 -6.67
CA ASP A 25 -9.36 -10.23 -7.15
C ASP A 25 -8.38 -10.29 -5.97
N LEU A 26 -7.35 -11.10 -6.11
CA LEU A 26 -6.26 -11.19 -5.15
C LEU A 26 -4.93 -11.04 -5.90
N GLY A 27 -4.04 -10.25 -5.34
CA GLY A 27 -2.69 -10.14 -5.87
C GLY A 27 -1.81 -11.31 -5.41
N GLN A 28 -0.84 -11.66 -6.23
CA GLN A 28 0.18 -12.64 -5.91
C GLN A 28 1.56 -12.02 -6.06
N VAL A 29 2.43 -12.28 -5.09
CA VAL A 29 3.82 -11.82 -5.10
C VAL A 29 4.78 -12.98 -4.89
N SER A 30 5.86 -12.97 -5.65
CA SER A 30 7.01 -13.88 -5.49
C SER A 30 8.32 -13.10 -5.64
N TRP A 31 9.41 -13.64 -5.12
CA TRP A 31 10.75 -13.07 -5.23
C TRP A 31 11.78 -14.19 -5.30
N GLU A 32 12.99 -13.87 -5.69
CA GLU A 32 14.08 -14.82 -5.73
C GLU A 32 14.31 -15.44 -4.34
N GLY A 33 14.36 -16.78 -4.26
CA GLY A 33 14.46 -17.53 -3.00
C GLY A 33 13.11 -17.73 -2.28
N CYS A 34 11.99 -17.29 -2.85
CA CYS A 34 10.68 -17.57 -2.30
C CYS A 34 10.24 -18.99 -2.67
N GLU A 35 10.03 -19.87 -1.67
CA GLU A 35 9.60 -21.25 -1.91
C GLU A 35 8.18 -21.32 -2.50
N LYS A 36 7.29 -20.43 -2.09
CA LYS A 36 5.90 -20.37 -2.56
C LYS A 36 5.44 -18.93 -2.69
N PRO A 37 4.75 -18.57 -3.77
CA PRO A 37 4.14 -17.26 -3.91
C PRO A 37 3.25 -16.90 -2.72
N ARG A 38 3.24 -15.62 -2.37
CA ARG A 38 2.38 -15.08 -1.33
C ARG A 38 1.18 -14.38 -1.93
N ILE A 39 0.01 -14.61 -1.35
CA ILE A 39 -1.23 -13.93 -1.75
C ILE A 39 -1.44 -12.71 -0.87
N PHE A 40 -1.86 -11.60 -1.49
CA PHE A 40 -2.23 -10.38 -0.78
C PHE A 40 -3.59 -9.86 -1.27
N GLY A 41 -4.36 -9.29 -0.36
CA GLY A 41 -5.68 -8.72 -0.66
C GLY A 41 -5.67 -7.20 -0.75
N ILE A 42 -4.66 -6.53 -0.21
CA ILE A 42 -4.60 -5.06 -0.12
C ILE A 42 -3.50 -4.52 -1.02
N SER A 43 -2.25 -4.78 -0.68
CA SER A 43 -1.08 -4.26 -1.38
C SER A 43 0.15 -5.12 -1.14
N SER A 44 1.15 -4.95 -2.03
CA SER A 44 2.51 -5.46 -1.86
C SER A 44 3.48 -4.37 -2.27
N GLY A 45 4.38 -3.97 -1.37
CA GLY A 45 5.21 -2.79 -1.57
C GLY A 45 6.69 -2.99 -1.27
N LEU A 46 7.50 -2.11 -1.83
CA LEU A 46 8.95 -2.01 -1.68
C LEU A 46 9.35 -0.59 -1.23
N GLY A 47 10.50 -0.49 -0.59
CA GLY A 47 11.08 0.79 -0.17
C GLY A 47 10.45 1.32 1.12
N LEU A 48 10.01 2.58 1.11
CA LEU A 48 9.49 3.26 2.30
C LEU A 48 8.31 2.51 2.93
N ASP A 49 7.38 2.04 2.13
CA ASP A 49 6.22 1.28 2.57
C ASP A 49 6.62 0.03 3.36
N ALA A 50 7.47 -0.81 2.77
CA ALA A 50 7.97 -2.02 3.42
C ALA A 50 8.75 -1.71 4.71
N LEU A 51 9.54 -0.62 4.74
CA LEU A 51 10.28 -0.19 5.93
C LEU A 51 9.36 0.27 7.06
N VAL A 52 8.32 1.03 6.74
CA VAL A 52 7.32 1.49 7.71
C VAL A 52 6.57 0.30 8.29
N CYS A 53 6.12 -0.62 7.45
CA CYS A 53 5.46 -1.86 7.89
C CYS A 53 6.37 -2.69 8.80
N LYS A 54 7.62 -2.91 8.41
CA LYS A 54 8.61 -3.64 9.23
C LYS A 54 8.84 -2.98 10.58
N LYS A 55 9.04 -1.66 10.61
CA LYS A 55 9.21 -0.91 11.87
C LYS A 55 7.94 -0.94 12.73
N ALA A 56 6.76 -0.82 12.12
CA ALA A 56 5.49 -0.86 12.83
C ALA A 56 5.22 -2.21 13.50
N LEU A 57 5.63 -3.32 12.88
CA LEU A 57 5.51 -4.66 13.47
C LEU A 57 6.38 -4.84 14.72
N HIS A 58 7.56 -4.22 14.76
CA HIS A 58 8.52 -4.37 15.86
C HIS A 58 8.51 -3.19 16.85
N SER A 59 7.67 -2.17 16.62
CA SER A 59 7.69 -0.95 17.41
C SER A 59 6.93 -1.09 18.74
N ARG A 60 7.66 -0.92 19.85
CA ARG A 60 7.04 -0.71 21.18
C ARG A 60 6.23 0.59 21.23
N LEU A 61 6.60 1.58 20.43
CA LEU A 61 5.90 2.86 20.30
C LEU A 61 4.45 2.66 19.83
N LYS A 62 4.19 1.69 18.94
CA LYS A 62 2.84 1.33 18.49
C LYS A 62 1.95 0.88 19.66
N GLN A 63 2.49 0.10 20.60
CA GLN A 63 1.74 -0.38 21.76
C GLN A 63 1.36 0.77 22.69
N VAL A 64 2.27 1.71 22.90
CA VAL A 64 2.06 2.89 23.77
C VAL A 64 1.05 3.85 23.15
N LEU A 65 1.23 4.20 21.88
CA LEU A 65 0.38 5.19 21.19
C LEU A 65 -1.02 4.65 20.86
N ASN A 66 -1.16 3.34 20.62
CA ASN A 66 -2.48 2.72 20.49
C ASN A 66 -3.32 2.83 21.78
N ARG A 67 -2.66 2.81 22.93
CA ARG A 67 -3.32 3.02 24.24
C ARG A 67 -3.95 4.41 24.39
N PHE A 68 -3.42 5.39 23.66
CA PHE A 68 -3.92 6.77 23.61
C PHE A 68 -4.74 7.08 22.34
N HIS A 69 -5.17 6.07 21.57
CA HIS A 69 -5.87 6.25 20.30
C HIS A 69 -5.10 7.06 19.23
N LEU A 70 -3.79 7.17 19.39
CA LEU A 70 -2.88 7.94 18.52
C LEU A 70 -2.19 7.06 17.46
N GLY A 71 -2.78 5.93 17.08
CA GLY A 71 -2.21 4.99 16.12
C GLY A 71 -1.80 5.61 14.78
N LYS A 72 -2.57 6.58 14.27
CA LYS A 72 -2.24 7.30 13.03
C LYS A 72 -0.94 8.12 13.16
N LEU A 73 -0.70 8.74 14.32
CA LEU A 73 0.54 9.49 14.58
C LEU A 73 1.76 8.58 14.66
N THR A 74 1.59 7.33 15.11
CA THR A 74 2.68 6.34 15.09
C THR A 74 3.15 6.06 13.66
N TYR A 75 2.22 5.79 12.75
CA TYR A 75 2.57 5.55 11.35
C TYR A 75 3.22 6.77 10.72
N LEU A 76 2.72 7.96 10.97
CA LEU A 76 3.32 9.20 10.48
C LEU A 76 4.76 9.37 11.00
N ALA A 77 4.99 9.19 12.30
CA ALA A 77 6.32 9.29 12.90
C ALA A 77 7.29 8.25 12.32
N LEU A 78 6.84 6.99 12.16
CA LEU A 78 7.64 5.93 11.55
C LEU A 78 7.92 6.20 10.07
N THR A 79 6.96 6.77 9.35
CA THR A 79 7.13 7.17 7.94
C THR A 79 8.19 8.25 7.83
N VAL A 80 8.11 9.30 8.63
CA VAL A 80 9.10 10.39 8.66
C VAL A 80 10.48 9.85 9.02
N GLN A 81 10.59 9.07 10.10
CA GLN A 81 11.86 8.45 10.49
C GLN A 81 12.43 7.56 9.39
N SER A 82 11.59 6.75 8.74
CA SER A 82 12.01 5.84 7.69
C SER A 82 12.48 6.60 6.46
N LEU A 83 11.76 7.65 6.08
CA LEU A 83 12.13 8.49 4.94
C LEU A 83 13.54 9.08 5.07
N PHE A 84 13.91 9.57 6.27
CA PHE A 84 15.24 10.15 6.49
C PHE A 84 16.34 9.09 6.61
N THR A 85 16.03 7.91 7.12
CA THR A 85 17.03 6.85 7.36
C THR A 85 17.20 5.86 6.21
N MET A 86 16.23 5.78 5.27
CA MET A 86 16.31 4.85 4.15
C MET A 86 17.38 5.27 3.13
N GLU A 87 17.93 4.30 2.45
CA GLU A 87 18.69 4.49 1.22
C GLU A 87 17.74 4.36 0.02
N THR A 88 17.96 5.16 -1.01
CA THR A 88 17.21 5.06 -2.25
C THR A 88 18.03 4.30 -3.29
N ALA A 89 17.38 3.45 -4.07
CA ALA A 89 17.99 2.71 -5.16
C ALA A 89 17.25 2.97 -6.48
N ASN A 90 17.90 2.71 -7.59
CA ASN A 90 17.21 2.66 -8.87
C ASN A 90 16.50 1.32 -8.99
N ALA A 91 15.25 1.34 -9.44
CA ALA A 91 14.49 0.14 -9.72
C ALA A 91 14.07 0.12 -11.21
N LYS A 92 14.07 -1.07 -11.79
CA LYS A 92 13.51 -1.30 -13.11
C LYS A 92 12.17 -2.01 -12.94
N VAL A 93 11.12 -1.41 -13.47
CA VAL A 93 9.80 -2.02 -13.55
C VAL A 93 9.62 -2.56 -14.96
N VAL A 94 9.11 -3.78 -15.07
CA VAL A 94 8.77 -4.42 -16.36
C VAL A 94 7.33 -4.86 -16.24
N THR A 95 6.50 -4.42 -17.17
CA THR A 95 5.08 -4.74 -17.28
C THR A 95 4.77 -5.30 -18.67
N GLU A 96 3.55 -5.75 -18.89
CA GLU A 96 3.10 -6.17 -20.23
C GLU A 96 3.16 -5.02 -21.25
N HIS A 97 3.05 -3.77 -20.82
CA HIS A 97 3.07 -2.57 -21.66
C HIS A 97 4.48 -2.00 -21.87
N GLY A 98 5.51 -2.65 -21.33
CA GLY A 98 6.90 -2.23 -21.47
C GLY A 98 7.63 -2.06 -20.15
N GLY A 99 8.87 -1.54 -20.24
CA GLY A 99 9.71 -1.33 -19.06
C GLY A 99 10.06 0.15 -18.86
N TYR A 100 10.20 0.54 -17.59
CA TYR A 100 10.67 1.87 -17.24
C TYR A 100 11.54 1.83 -15.99
N ILE A 101 12.31 2.89 -15.77
CA ILE A 101 13.21 3.02 -14.63
C ILE A 101 12.62 4.00 -13.62
N LEU A 102 12.67 3.65 -12.36
CA LEU A 102 12.37 4.50 -11.22
C LEU A 102 13.70 4.95 -10.59
N PRO A 103 14.22 6.12 -10.96
CA PRO A 103 15.48 6.61 -10.42
C PRO A 103 15.28 7.02 -8.96
N LYS A 104 16.24 6.68 -8.09
CA LYS A 104 16.17 7.03 -6.66
C LYS A 104 14.79 6.72 -6.07
N MET A 105 14.31 5.51 -6.32
CA MET A 105 12.99 5.05 -5.86
C MET A 105 12.86 5.20 -4.34
N ILE A 106 11.81 5.86 -3.91
CA ILE A 106 11.44 5.99 -2.50
C ILE A 106 10.52 4.84 -2.12
N PHE A 107 9.49 4.60 -2.92
CA PHE A 107 8.65 3.41 -2.80
C PHE A 107 8.06 3.01 -4.15
N ALA A 108 7.64 1.75 -4.22
CA ALA A 108 6.75 1.22 -5.25
C ALA A 108 5.81 0.20 -4.59
N ALA A 109 4.53 0.30 -4.86
CA ALA A 109 3.51 -0.59 -4.29
C ALA A 109 2.49 -1.00 -5.35
N ALA A 110 2.25 -2.31 -5.45
CA ALA A 110 1.16 -2.88 -6.23
C ALA A 110 -0.09 -2.92 -5.34
N MET A 111 -1.09 -2.16 -5.72
CA MET A 111 -2.32 -1.94 -4.96
C MET A 111 -3.48 -2.72 -5.59
N ASN A 112 -4.16 -3.51 -4.77
CA ASN A 112 -5.42 -4.17 -5.13
C ASN A 112 -6.64 -3.40 -4.58
N LEU A 113 -6.40 -2.59 -3.53
CA LEU A 113 -7.42 -1.71 -2.93
C LEU A 113 -7.01 -0.24 -3.08
N PRO A 114 -7.99 0.69 -3.10
CA PRO A 114 -7.70 2.12 -3.21
C PRO A 114 -6.82 2.68 -2.10
N ALA A 115 -6.88 2.08 -0.91
CA ALA A 115 -6.20 2.61 0.28
C ALA A 115 -5.54 1.49 1.10
N GLU A 116 -4.48 1.86 1.81
CA GLU A 116 -3.79 1.01 2.77
C GLU A 116 -3.49 1.74 4.07
N GLY A 117 -2.89 1.04 5.06
CA GLY A 117 -2.23 1.64 6.22
C GLY A 117 -3.00 2.74 6.94
N GLY A 118 -4.21 2.46 7.45
CA GLY A 118 -5.02 3.46 8.16
C GLY A 118 -5.89 4.35 7.25
N GLY A 119 -6.12 3.92 6.01
CA GLY A 119 -6.98 4.60 5.05
C GLY A 119 -6.23 5.64 4.21
N VAL A 120 -4.92 5.49 4.04
CA VAL A 120 -4.14 6.33 3.12
C VAL A 120 -4.45 5.93 1.68
N PRO A 121 -5.01 6.82 0.86
CA PRO A 121 -5.45 6.51 -0.51
C PRO A 121 -4.25 6.49 -1.47
N MET A 122 -3.54 5.37 -1.52
CA MET A 122 -2.34 5.19 -2.36
C MET A 122 -2.67 5.05 -3.85
N ALA A 123 -3.81 4.44 -4.19
CA ALA A 123 -4.29 4.28 -5.54
C ALA A 123 -5.82 4.48 -5.59
N PRO A 124 -6.31 5.73 -5.59
CA PRO A 124 -7.75 6.04 -5.42
C PRO A 124 -8.68 5.34 -6.40
N HIS A 125 -8.18 5.00 -7.58
CA HIS A 125 -8.95 4.37 -8.66
C HIS A 125 -8.76 2.85 -8.77
N ALA A 126 -8.01 2.23 -7.83
CA ALA A 126 -7.85 0.76 -7.81
C ALA A 126 -9.21 0.08 -7.60
N SER A 127 -9.44 -0.99 -8.34
CA SER A 127 -10.65 -1.81 -8.25
C SER A 127 -10.28 -3.26 -7.94
N VAL A 128 -11.04 -3.91 -7.09
CA VAL A 128 -10.86 -5.32 -6.73
C VAL A 128 -11.58 -6.29 -7.68
N GLN A 129 -12.06 -5.80 -8.82
CA GLN A 129 -12.90 -6.60 -9.74
C GLN A 129 -12.52 -6.41 -11.22
N ASP A 130 -11.41 -5.74 -11.50
CA ASP A 130 -10.98 -5.46 -12.88
C ASP A 130 -9.81 -6.35 -13.35
N GLY A 131 -9.32 -7.24 -12.49
CA GLY A 131 -8.19 -8.12 -12.79
C GLY A 131 -6.85 -7.38 -12.89
N LEU A 132 -6.77 -6.13 -12.43
CA LEU A 132 -5.58 -5.29 -12.53
C LEU A 132 -5.00 -4.97 -11.16
N LEU A 133 -3.72 -4.65 -11.13
CA LEU A 133 -3.06 -4.03 -9.98
C LEU A 133 -2.68 -2.59 -10.33
N SER A 134 -3.00 -1.68 -9.44
CA SER A 134 -2.57 -0.29 -9.58
C SER A 134 -1.18 -0.12 -9.00
N LEU A 135 -0.17 0.11 -9.85
CA LEU A 135 1.21 0.34 -9.42
C LEU A 135 1.42 1.81 -9.07
N GLY A 136 1.45 2.11 -7.77
CA GLY A 136 1.82 3.42 -7.24
C GLY A 136 3.32 3.49 -6.98
N SER A 137 3.98 4.59 -7.38
CA SER A 137 5.41 4.75 -7.12
C SER A 137 5.79 6.21 -6.91
N ALA A 138 6.83 6.43 -6.09
CA ALA A 138 7.49 7.73 -5.93
C ALA A 138 8.99 7.59 -6.20
N SER A 139 9.49 8.37 -7.13
CA SER A 139 10.90 8.30 -7.56
C SER A 139 11.38 9.65 -8.13
N GLY A 140 12.70 9.84 -8.16
CA GLY A 140 13.32 11.04 -8.76
C GLY A 140 13.13 12.34 -7.97
N ILE A 141 12.53 12.28 -6.79
CA ILE A 141 12.32 13.43 -5.91
C ILE A 141 13.25 13.35 -4.68
N ALA A 142 13.56 14.50 -4.10
CA ALA A 142 14.37 14.54 -2.89
C ALA A 142 13.54 14.10 -1.67
N LYS A 143 14.18 13.43 -0.70
CA LYS A 143 13.50 12.91 0.51
C LYS A 143 12.78 14.04 1.29
N TRP A 144 13.34 15.21 1.38
CA TRP A 144 12.71 16.35 2.06
C TRP A 144 11.44 16.82 1.33
N GLN A 145 11.41 16.74 -0.01
CA GLN A 145 10.22 17.04 -0.79
C GLN A 145 9.11 16.03 -0.49
N THR A 146 9.46 14.75 -0.38
CA THR A 146 8.49 13.69 -0.02
C THR A 146 7.80 13.99 1.31
N PHE A 147 8.52 14.57 2.28
CA PHE A 147 7.91 14.97 3.55
C PHE A 147 6.78 15.99 3.35
N PHE A 148 6.99 17.00 2.50
CA PHE A 148 5.94 17.98 2.19
C PHE A 148 4.79 17.41 1.34
N LEU A 149 5.00 16.26 0.69
CA LEU A 149 3.99 15.59 -0.11
C LEU A 149 3.06 14.69 0.72
N LEU A 150 3.44 14.33 1.94
CA LEU A 150 2.61 13.48 2.81
C LEU A 150 1.19 14.02 3.03
N PRO A 151 0.95 15.33 3.25
CA PRO A 151 -0.41 15.86 3.36
C PRO A 151 -1.25 15.68 2.08
N PHE A 152 -0.63 15.81 0.91
CA PHE A 152 -1.30 15.61 -0.38
C PHE A 152 -1.66 14.15 -0.61
N LEU A 153 -0.79 13.22 -0.18
CA LEU A 153 -1.07 11.80 -0.21
C LEU A 153 -2.29 11.46 0.66
N VAL A 154 -2.36 12.01 1.87
CA VAL A 154 -3.50 11.82 2.77
C VAL A 154 -4.79 12.42 2.19
N ALA A 155 -4.68 13.50 1.41
CA ALA A 155 -5.81 14.17 0.76
C ALA A 155 -6.19 13.55 -0.61
N ALA A 156 -5.58 12.41 -1.02
CA ALA A 156 -5.76 11.77 -2.32
C ALA A 156 -5.47 12.70 -3.54
N LYS A 157 -4.53 13.62 -3.40
CA LYS A 157 -4.13 14.58 -4.45
C LYS A 157 -2.75 14.30 -5.04
N GLN A 158 -2.24 13.09 -4.83
CA GLN A 158 -0.88 12.68 -5.25
C GLN A 158 -0.71 12.61 -6.76
N GLU A 159 -1.77 12.45 -7.55
CA GLU A 159 -1.70 12.36 -9.01
C GLU A 159 -1.17 13.64 -9.67
N HIS A 160 -1.25 14.76 -8.97
CA HIS A 160 -0.75 16.07 -9.45
C HIS A 160 0.68 16.36 -9.02
N ILE A 161 1.39 15.39 -8.44
CA ILE A 161 2.71 15.58 -7.87
C ILE A 161 3.76 15.00 -8.81
N ASN A 162 4.71 15.84 -9.25
CA ASN A 162 5.85 15.38 -10.03
C ASN A 162 6.66 14.33 -9.26
N GLY A 163 6.94 13.19 -9.92
CA GLY A 163 7.68 12.06 -9.33
C GLY A 163 6.79 11.03 -8.61
N PHE A 164 5.48 11.28 -8.47
CA PHE A 164 4.50 10.28 -8.09
C PHE A 164 3.75 9.78 -9.32
N ASN A 165 3.67 8.47 -9.50
CA ASN A 165 2.99 7.85 -10.65
C ASN A 165 2.06 6.75 -10.17
N ILE A 166 0.88 6.67 -10.77
CA ILE A 166 -0.05 5.55 -10.64
C ILE A 166 -0.30 4.99 -12.03
N ARG A 167 -0.17 3.67 -12.19
CA ARG A 167 -0.45 2.94 -13.44
C ARG A 167 -1.23 1.68 -13.11
N ASN A 168 -2.22 1.35 -13.93
CA ASN A 168 -2.94 0.09 -13.84
C ASN A 168 -2.26 -0.94 -14.75
N GLU A 169 -1.86 -2.06 -14.17
CA GLU A 169 -1.07 -3.12 -14.81
C GLU A 169 -1.68 -4.48 -14.47
N LYS A 170 -1.49 -5.44 -15.36
CA LYS A 170 -2.00 -6.80 -15.21
C LYS A 170 -0.97 -7.74 -14.63
#